data_2262d32d6e11c05fe7a72d7b1c9045a9
#
_entry.id   2262d32d6e11c05fe7a72d7b1c9045a9
#
_cell.length_a   1.000
_cell.length_b   1.000
_cell.length_c   1.000
_cell.angle_alpha   90.00
_cell.angle_beta   90.00
_cell.angle_gamma   90.00
#
_symmetry.space_group_name_H-M   'P 1'
#
loop_
_entity.id
_entity.type
_entity.pdbx_description
1 polymer ?
#
loop_
_entity_poly.entity_id
_entity_poly.type
_entity_poly.pdbx_seq_one_letter_code
_entity_poly.pdbx_strand_id
1 'polypeptide(L)'
;MFKTLVTMSLAAGLVAGTFGTAFAEDKAPVKIGWAAWSDAEFVTKLAAKLIEDELGRKVDLVQTDVAPLYQGVARGDLDAMMMAWLPQTHADYFAKVKDKVTTLGTVYDGAKLGWVVPKYIPEDAISSIEDLKKDEVKEKLKGRVEGIDPGAGLTRLSEEAVKDYGLDGYKLQISSEAGMLTTVDRAIRKKDWFVATSWSPHWMFGKYELRYIDDPKGALGEAEHVDVLARKDFEKDDPEVAGFLSRMKLPIGDLEAAMFDAQETSYEKAVDKYIAAHPDEVKAWLGKEDG
;
A
#
# COMPACT_ATOMS: atom_id res chain seq x y z
N MET A 1 -88.94 -46.50 -5.34
CA MET A 1 -87.71 -47.03 -5.95
C MET A 1 -86.85 -45.84 -6.38
N PHE A 2 -85.92 -45.32 -5.55
CA PHE A 2 -84.96 -44.31 -5.87
C PHE A 2 -83.56 -44.81 -5.65
N LYS A 3 -82.76 -44.86 -6.73
CA LYS A 3 -81.34 -45.26 -6.68
C LYS A 3 -80.53 -44.01 -6.44
N THR A 4 -79.85 -44.02 -5.31
CA THR A 4 -78.86 -42.95 -4.96
C THR A 4 -77.50 -43.26 -5.62
N LEU A 5 -77.03 -42.43 -6.49
CA LEU A 5 -75.64 -42.43 -7.01
C LEU A 5 -74.76 -41.71 -6.02
N VAL A 6 -73.73 -42.39 -5.56
CA VAL A 6 -72.63 -41.83 -4.75
C VAL A 6 -71.50 -41.47 -5.74
N THR A 7 -71.22 -40.19 -5.89
CA THR A 7 -70.06 -39.67 -6.66
C THR A 7 -68.88 -39.50 -5.72
N MET A 8 -67.85 -40.28 -5.99
CA MET A 8 -66.56 -40.20 -5.25
C MET A 8 -65.70 -39.20 -5.93
N SER A 9 -65.44 -38.01 -5.29
CA SER A 9 -64.54 -37.00 -5.75
C SER A 9 -63.13 -37.33 -5.29
N LEU A 10 -62.22 -37.56 -6.25
CA LEU A 10 -60.78 -37.72 -6.02
C LEU A 10 -60.16 -36.31 -5.94
N ALA A 11 -59.71 -35.88 -4.75
CA ALA A 11 -58.93 -34.67 -4.56
C ALA A 11 -57.46 -34.96 -4.81
N ALA A 12 -56.94 -34.52 -5.96
CA ALA A 12 -55.49 -34.53 -6.24
C ALA A 12 -54.83 -33.31 -5.53
N GLY A 13 -54.11 -33.58 -4.48
CA GLY A 13 -53.30 -32.57 -3.78
C GLY A 13 -52.07 -32.20 -4.61
N LEU A 14 -52.04 -30.99 -5.16
CA LEU A 14 -50.86 -30.39 -5.75
C LEU A 14 -49.95 -29.90 -4.61
N VAL A 15 -48.87 -30.62 -4.36
CA VAL A 15 -47.76 -30.11 -3.49
C VAL A 15 -46.93 -29.16 -4.36
N ALA A 16 -47.21 -27.84 -4.27
CA ALA A 16 -46.37 -26.81 -4.80
C ALA A 16 -45.10 -26.69 -3.94
N GLY A 17 -44.04 -27.35 -4.36
CA GLY A 17 -42.72 -27.16 -3.79
C GLY A 17 -42.24 -25.73 -4.09
N THR A 18 -42.29 -24.82 -3.11
CA THR A 18 -41.63 -23.54 -3.17
C THR A 18 -40.13 -23.79 -3.14
N PHE A 19 -39.49 -23.80 -4.30
CA PHE A 19 -38.03 -23.57 -4.38
C PHE A 19 -37.78 -22.15 -3.90
N GLY A 20 -37.45 -22.00 -2.64
CA GLY A 20 -36.89 -20.78 -2.10
C GLY A 20 -35.54 -20.55 -2.79
N THR A 21 -35.51 -19.62 -3.74
CA THR A 21 -34.25 -19.03 -4.15
C THR A 21 -33.70 -18.33 -2.92
N ALA A 22 -32.71 -18.96 -2.28
CA ALA A 22 -31.89 -18.27 -1.31
C ALA A 22 -31.19 -17.15 -2.08
N PHE A 23 -31.71 -15.94 -1.96
CA PHE A 23 -30.95 -14.75 -2.34
C PHE A 23 -29.72 -14.77 -1.44
N ALA A 24 -28.54 -14.99 -2.00
CA ALA A 24 -27.30 -14.73 -1.30
C ALA A 24 -27.38 -13.28 -0.80
N GLU A 25 -27.38 -13.10 0.50
CA GLU A 25 -27.36 -11.79 1.13
C GLU A 25 -26.14 -11.06 0.56
N ASP A 26 -26.37 -9.94 -0.16
CA ASP A 26 -25.29 -9.19 -0.82
C ASP A 26 -24.42 -8.61 0.32
N LYS A 27 -23.30 -9.28 0.64
CA LYS A 27 -22.41 -8.86 1.73
C LYS A 27 -21.98 -7.42 1.47
N ALA A 28 -21.86 -6.60 2.51
CA ALA A 28 -21.34 -5.25 2.41
C ALA A 28 -19.97 -5.23 1.71
N PRO A 29 -19.64 -4.18 0.94
CA PRO A 29 -18.34 -4.04 0.32
C PRO A 29 -17.19 -4.13 1.34
N VAL A 30 -16.10 -4.76 0.94
CA VAL A 30 -14.86 -4.78 1.73
C VAL A 30 -14.21 -3.40 1.66
N LYS A 31 -13.98 -2.75 2.78
CA LYS A 31 -13.39 -1.41 2.84
C LYS A 31 -11.89 -1.49 3.07
N ILE A 32 -11.10 -1.15 2.04
CA ILE A 32 -9.65 -1.13 2.13
C ILE A 32 -9.14 0.31 2.13
N GLY A 33 -8.44 0.68 3.21
CA GLY A 33 -7.86 2.00 3.36
C GLY A 33 -6.45 2.08 2.77
N TRP A 34 -6.09 3.23 2.15
CA TRP A 34 -4.76 3.47 1.60
C TRP A 34 -4.37 4.95 1.62
N ALA A 35 -3.07 5.23 1.67
CA ALA A 35 -2.51 6.58 1.49
C ALA A 35 -2.05 6.75 0.04
N ALA A 36 -2.03 8.00 -0.44
CA ALA A 36 -1.65 8.34 -1.81
C ALA A 36 -0.13 8.22 -2.04
N TRP A 37 0.40 7.01 -1.78
CA TRP A 37 1.78 6.61 -2.05
C TRP A 37 1.78 5.50 -3.09
N SER A 38 2.75 5.53 -4.00
CA SER A 38 2.78 4.67 -5.20
C SER A 38 2.71 3.19 -4.87
N ASP A 39 3.45 2.73 -3.86
CA ASP A 39 3.45 1.33 -3.41
C ASP A 39 2.11 0.93 -2.80
N ALA A 40 1.58 1.76 -1.90
CA ALA A 40 0.28 1.53 -1.27
C ALA A 40 -0.85 1.51 -2.31
N GLU A 41 -0.84 2.42 -3.29
CA GLU A 41 -1.84 2.49 -4.35
C GLU A 41 -1.83 1.25 -5.22
N PHE A 42 -0.63 0.83 -5.70
CA PHE A 42 -0.52 -0.34 -6.58
C PHE A 42 -1.00 -1.61 -5.88
N VAL A 43 -0.48 -1.89 -4.68
CA VAL A 43 -0.83 -3.09 -3.91
C VAL A 43 -2.33 -3.12 -3.58
N THR A 44 -2.89 -1.98 -3.18
CA THR A 44 -4.31 -1.88 -2.82
C THR A 44 -5.23 -2.09 -4.03
N LYS A 45 -4.89 -1.50 -5.18
CA LYS A 45 -5.67 -1.69 -6.43
C LYS A 45 -5.56 -3.10 -6.98
N LEU A 46 -4.38 -3.73 -6.88
CA LEU A 46 -4.19 -5.13 -7.26
C LEU A 46 -5.05 -6.05 -6.38
N ALA A 47 -5.03 -5.85 -5.06
CA ALA A 47 -5.86 -6.60 -4.14
C ALA A 47 -7.35 -6.41 -4.41
N ALA A 48 -7.80 -5.17 -4.58
CA ALA A 48 -9.20 -4.85 -4.87
C ALA A 48 -9.68 -5.55 -6.14
N LYS A 49 -8.92 -5.47 -7.23
CA LYS A 49 -9.27 -6.13 -8.49
C LYS A 49 -9.40 -7.65 -8.33
N LEU A 50 -8.46 -8.30 -7.66
CA LEU A 50 -8.53 -9.76 -7.44
C LEU A 50 -9.69 -10.15 -6.52
N ILE A 51 -10.01 -9.34 -5.50
CA ILE A 51 -11.18 -9.57 -4.64
C ILE A 51 -12.47 -9.44 -5.44
N GLU A 52 -12.57 -8.47 -6.35
CA GLU A 52 -13.77 -8.28 -7.18
C GLU A 52 -13.91 -9.35 -8.26
N ASP A 53 -12.85 -9.62 -9.02
CA ASP A 53 -12.88 -10.52 -10.17
C ASP A 53 -12.90 -12.00 -9.78
N GLU A 54 -12.16 -12.38 -8.73
CA GLU A 54 -11.90 -13.78 -8.39
C GLU A 54 -12.69 -14.29 -7.17
N LEU A 55 -13.01 -13.38 -6.22
CA LEU A 55 -13.79 -13.72 -5.02
C LEU A 55 -15.22 -13.17 -5.08
N GLY A 56 -15.57 -12.41 -6.13
CA GLY A 56 -16.93 -11.89 -6.35
C GLY A 56 -17.41 -10.93 -5.24
N ARG A 57 -16.47 -10.29 -4.51
CA ARG A 57 -16.77 -9.35 -3.44
C ARG A 57 -16.56 -7.92 -3.91
N LYS A 58 -17.51 -7.03 -3.66
CA LYS A 58 -17.33 -5.59 -3.91
C LYS A 58 -16.28 -5.01 -2.98
N VAL A 59 -15.50 -4.04 -3.46
CA VAL A 59 -14.48 -3.33 -2.69
C VAL A 59 -14.73 -1.83 -2.72
N ASP A 60 -14.69 -1.20 -1.55
CA ASP A 60 -14.68 0.25 -1.40
C ASP A 60 -13.27 0.69 -1.01
N LEU A 61 -12.58 1.41 -1.89
CA LEU A 61 -11.26 1.98 -1.63
C LEU A 61 -11.38 3.34 -0.95
N VAL A 62 -10.81 3.46 0.24
CA VAL A 62 -10.86 4.69 1.05
C VAL A 62 -9.48 5.32 1.13
N GLN A 63 -9.27 6.40 0.36
CA GLN A 63 -8.02 7.16 0.41
C GLN A 63 -8.07 8.20 1.53
N THR A 64 -7.07 8.17 2.42
CA THR A 64 -6.87 9.18 3.47
C THR A 64 -5.44 9.16 3.99
N ASP A 65 -5.09 10.04 4.93
CA ASP A 65 -3.78 10.08 5.56
C ASP A 65 -3.53 8.87 6.48
N VAL A 66 -2.24 8.57 6.75
CA VAL A 66 -1.83 7.38 7.52
C VAL A 66 -2.44 7.29 8.91
N ALA A 67 -2.52 8.39 9.66
CA ALA A 67 -3.07 8.37 11.02
C ALA A 67 -4.57 8.00 11.06
N PRO A 68 -5.46 8.59 10.22
CA PRO A 68 -6.83 8.13 10.04
C PRO A 68 -6.95 6.67 9.60
N LEU A 69 -6.04 6.14 8.76
CA LEU A 69 -6.06 4.74 8.33
C LEU A 69 -5.92 3.78 9.51
N TYR A 70 -4.87 3.97 10.33
CA TYR A 70 -4.68 3.16 11.55
C TYR A 70 -5.87 3.23 12.49
N GLN A 71 -6.46 4.42 12.68
CA GLN A 71 -7.65 4.58 13.54
C GLN A 71 -8.89 3.95 12.89
N GLY A 72 -9.06 4.04 11.58
CA GLY A 72 -10.17 3.47 10.85
C GLY A 72 -10.21 1.94 10.96
N VAL A 73 -9.06 1.28 10.76
CA VAL A 73 -8.95 -0.17 10.96
C VAL A 73 -9.20 -0.55 12.43
N ALA A 74 -8.62 0.20 13.38
CA ALA A 74 -8.79 -0.09 14.81
C ALA A 74 -10.22 0.06 15.34
N ARG A 75 -11.05 0.91 14.70
CA ARG A 75 -12.47 1.09 15.04
C ARG A 75 -13.41 0.21 14.22
N GLY A 76 -12.92 -0.44 13.17
CA GLY A 76 -13.73 -1.20 12.22
C GLY A 76 -14.47 -0.34 11.19
N ASP A 77 -14.07 0.91 11.00
CA ASP A 77 -14.56 1.78 9.92
C ASP A 77 -13.99 1.33 8.57
N LEU A 78 -12.80 0.71 8.60
CA LEU A 78 -12.11 0.02 7.50
C LEU A 78 -11.93 -1.45 7.87
N ASP A 79 -12.01 -2.34 6.89
CA ASP A 79 -11.76 -3.78 7.09
C ASP A 79 -10.26 -4.08 7.11
N ALA A 80 -9.48 -3.47 6.21
CA ALA A 80 -8.05 -3.67 6.12
C ALA A 80 -7.30 -2.45 5.56
N MET A 81 -5.98 -2.46 5.71
CA MET A 81 -5.01 -1.65 4.97
C MET A 81 -3.75 -2.47 4.70
N MET A 82 -3.05 -2.18 3.59
CA MET A 82 -1.93 -3.01 3.10
C MET A 82 -0.62 -2.21 3.01
N MET A 83 -0.39 -1.33 3.99
CA MET A 83 0.71 -0.37 3.96
C MET A 83 1.32 -0.08 5.35
N ALA A 84 1.29 -1.06 6.24
CA ALA A 84 1.88 -0.89 7.57
C ALA A 84 3.40 -1.14 7.53
N TRP A 85 4.19 -0.08 7.39
CA TRP A 85 5.65 -0.12 7.41
C TRP A 85 6.16 -0.35 8.83
N LEU A 86 6.71 -1.53 9.09
CA LEU A 86 7.11 -1.99 10.41
C LEU A 86 8.53 -2.59 10.39
N PRO A 87 9.28 -2.53 11.47
CA PRO A 87 8.82 -2.13 12.82
C PRO A 87 8.97 -0.64 13.16
N GLN A 88 9.67 0.19 12.37
CA GLN A 88 10.13 1.52 12.80
C GLN A 88 9.30 2.68 12.23
N THR A 89 9.07 2.70 10.93
CA THR A 89 8.45 3.83 10.23
C THR A 89 7.07 4.18 10.79
N HIS A 90 6.22 3.18 11.00
CA HIS A 90 4.88 3.36 11.56
C HIS A 90 4.76 2.89 13.03
N ALA A 91 5.86 2.74 13.76
CA ALA A 91 5.88 2.28 15.15
C ALA A 91 4.87 3.02 16.03
N ASP A 92 4.85 4.36 15.97
CA ASP A 92 4.00 5.22 16.80
C ASP A 92 2.50 5.06 16.50
N TYR A 93 2.16 4.79 15.24
CA TYR A 93 0.79 4.51 14.83
C TYR A 93 0.36 3.12 15.28
N PHE A 94 1.19 2.11 15.00
CA PHE A 94 0.91 0.72 15.34
C PHE A 94 0.81 0.51 16.87
N ALA A 95 1.69 1.12 17.66
CA ALA A 95 1.67 1.00 19.12
C ALA A 95 0.33 1.44 19.73
N LYS A 96 -0.37 2.40 19.13
CA LYS A 96 -1.68 2.92 19.62
C LYS A 96 -2.84 1.99 19.32
N VAL A 97 -2.68 1.07 18.36
CA VAL A 97 -3.77 0.24 17.84
C VAL A 97 -3.52 -1.26 17.88
N LYS A 98 -2.30 -1.73 18.18
CA LYS A 98 -1.87 -3.14 18.12
C LYS A 98 -2.83 -4.13 18.78
N ASP A 99 -3.47 -3.74 19.88
CA ASP A 99 -4.41 -4.60 20.60
C ASP A 99 -5.83 -4.61 19.97
N LYS A 100 -6.06 -3.75 18.97
CA LYS A 100 -7.34 -3.55 18.28
C LYS A 100 -7.35 -3.98 16.82
N VAL A 101 -6.21 -4.41 16.31
CA VAL A 101 -6.04 -4.87 14.93
C VAL A 101 -5.44 -6.28 14.91
N THR A 102 -5.50 -6.92 13.76
CA THR A 102 -4.84 -8.20 13.46
C THR A 102 -3.88 -7.99 12.31
N THR A 103 -2.64 -8.45 12.43
CA THR A 103 -1.72 -8.55 11.30
C THR A 103 -2.04 -9.83 10.54
N LEU A 104 -2.45 -9.72 9.28
CA LEU A 104 -2.80 -10.88 8.45
C LEU A 104 -1.59 -11.51 7.79
N GLY A 105 -0.65 -10.69 7.31
CA GLY A 105 0.54 -11.16 6.62
C GLY A 105 1.42 -10.00 6.16
N THR A 106 2.57 -10.34 5.58
CA THR A 106 3.54 -9.39 5.04
C THR A 106 3.40 -9.32 3.51
N VAL A 107 3.15 -8.13 2.99
CA VAL A 107 2.97 -7.87 1.55
C VAL A 107 4.30 -7.89 0.81
N TYR A 108 5.34 -7.26 1.37
CA TYR A 108 6.71 -7.30 0.87
C TYR A 108 7.71 -7.03 1.99
N ASP A 109 8.91 -7.65 1.85
CA ASP A 109 10.03 -7.53 2.77
C ASP A 109 11.17 -6.72 2.14
N GLY A 110 12.06 -6.18 2.97
CA GLY A 110 13.25 -5.47 2.52
C GLY A 110 12.95 -4.04 2.07
N ALA A 111 11.81 -3.50 2.49
CA ALA A 111 11.48 -2.11 2.30
C ALA A 111 12.52 -1.20 2.97
N LYS A 112 12.88 -0.09 2.32
CA LYS A 112 13.96 0.78 2.80
C LYS A 112 13.58 2.25 2.65
N LEU A 113 13.81 3.03 3.70
CA LEU A 113 13.79 4.49 3.63
C LEU A 113 15.19 5.03 3.35
N GLY A 114 15.26 6.24 2.82
CA GLY A 114 16.53 6.93 2.62
C GLY A 114 16.36 8.30 2.00
N TRP A 115 17.46 9.02 1.91
CA TRP A 115 17.52 10.23 1.10
C TRP A 115 18.30 9.94 -0.18
N VAL A 116 17.85 10.52 -1.28
CA VAL A 116 18.43 10.32 -2.60
C VAL A 116 18.92 11.62 -3.21
N VAL A 117 19.94 11.48 -4.03
CA VAL A 117 20.46 12.54 -4.89
C VAL A 117 20.56 12.03 -6.33
N PRO A 118 20.51 12.92 -7.34
CA PRO A 118 20.74 12.49 -8.73
C PRO A 118 22.21 12.07 -8.93
N LYS A 119 22.43 11.05 -9.75
CA LYS A 119 23.78 10.52 -10.05
C LYS A 119 24.72 11.53 -10.71
N TYR A 120 24.18 12.62 -11.30
CA TYR A 120 25.04 13.68 -11.83
C TYR A 120 25.69 14.56 -10.76
N ILE A 121 25.27 14.45 -9.48
CA ILE A 121 26.01 15.05 -8.36
C ILE A 121 27.20 14.14 -8.06
N PRO A 122 28.45 14.65 -8.08
CA PRO A 122 29.63 13.86 -7.81
C PRO A 122 29.58 13.18 -6.44
N GLU A 123 30.03 11.92 -6.36
CA GLU A 123 30.03 11.17 -5.10
C GLU A 123 30.99 11.77 -4.05
N ASP A 124 32.09 12.36 -4.49
CA ASP A 124 33.03 13.10 -3.62
C ASP A 124 32.42 14.38 -3.03
N ALA A 125 31.42 14.95 -3.69
CA ALA A 125 30.67 16.07 -3.14
C ALA A 125 29.64 15.62 -2.10
N ILE A 126 28.80 14.61 -2.43
CA ILE A 126 27.77 14.07 -1.55
C ILE A 126 27.75 12.55 -1.66
N SER A 127 28.24 11.83 -0.66
CA SER A 127 28.11 10.37 -0.51
C SER A 127 27.25 10.01 0.68
N SER A 128 27.16 10.87 1.67
CA SER A 128 26.50 10.64 2.96
C SER A 128 25.70 11.88 3.40
N ILE A 129 24.76 11.67 4.31
CA ILE A 129 24.03 12.75 4.99
C ILE A 129 24.99 13.72 5.71
N GLU A 130 26.14 13.22 6.19
CA GLU A 130 27.20 14.05 6.81
C GLU A 130 27.71 15.14 5.85
N ASP A 131 27.79 14.86 4.54
CA ASP A 131 28.31 15.79 3.54
C ASP A 131 27.42 17.03 3.35
N LEU A 132 26.17 16.97 3.75
CA LEU A 132 25.24 18.09 3.69
C LEU A 132 25.66 19.26 4.60
N LYS A 133 26.58 19.04 5.56
CA LYS A 133 27.16 20.09 6.40
C LYS A 133 28.15 20.99 5.65
N LYS A 134 28.69 20.53 4.51
CA LYS A 134 29.64 21.34 3.71
C LYS A 134 28.94 22.59 3.20
N ASP A 135 29.54 23.77 3.41
CA ASP A 135 28.93 25.05 3.06
C ASP A 135 28.59 25.14 1.55
N GLU A 136 29.46 24.64 0.68
CA GLU A 136 29.25 24.61 -0.77
C GLU A 136 28.08 23.71 -1.17
N VAL A 137 27.89 22.57 -0.46
CA VAL A 137 26.78 21.65 -0.69
C VAL A 137 25.49 22.31 -0.24
N LYS A 138 25.48 22.89 0.95
CA LYS A 138 24.33 23.61 1.49
C LYS A 138 23.88 24.76 0.60
N GLU A 139 24.82 25.52 0.05
CA GLU A 139 24.52 26.61 -0.88
C GLU A 139 23.83 26.09 -2.15
N LYS A 140 24.39 25.05 -2.78
CA LYS A 140 23.80 24.41 -3.98
C LYS A 140 22.42 23.80 -3.71
N LEU A 141 22.22 23.18 -2.56
CA LEU A 141 20.94 22.59 -2.12
C LEU A 141 19.98 23.64 -1.55
N LYS A 142 20.43 24.89 -1.34
CA LYS A 142 19.66 25.98 -0.72
C LYS A 142 19.13 25.61 0.68
N GLY A 143 19.83 24.72 1.39
CA GLY A 143 19.43 24.20 2.69
C GLY A 143 18.08 23.48 2.67
N ARG A 144 17.79 22.67 1.64
CA ARG A 144 16.50 21.98 1.48
C ARG A 144 16.67 20.48 1.32
N VAL A 145 15.72 19.76 1.87
CA VAL A 145 15.44 18.34 1.60
C VAL A 145 13.99 18.27 1.15
N GLU A 146 13.75 17.79 -0.06
CA GLU A 146 12.40 17.66 -0.59
C GLU A 146 11.72 16.45 0.06
N GLY A 147 10.56 16.65 0.69
CA GLY A 147 9.86 15.65 1.50
C GLY A 147 8.43 15.40 1.05
N ILE A 148 7.80 14.43 1.71
CA ILE A 148 6.43 14.01 1.45
C ILE A 148 5.47 14.51 2.56
N ASP A 149 4.32 13.87 2.69
CA ASP A 149 3.21 14.25 3.55
C ASP A 149 3.63 14.45 5.02
N PRO A 150 3.05 15.43 5.73
CA PRO A 150 3.43 15.76 7.10
C PRO A 150 3.17 14.63 8.11
N GLY A 151 2.22 13.73 7.81
CA GLY A 151 1.91 12.57 8.63
C GLY A 151 2.70 11.31 8.30
N ALA A 152 3.54 11.32 7.25
CA ALA A 152 4.33 10.14 6.89
C ALA A 152 5.42 9.85 7.94
N GLY A 153 5.65 8.55 8.21
CA GLY A 153 6.74 8.14 9.08
C GLY A 153 8.11 8.58 8.56
N LEU A 154 8.30 8.53 7.23
CA LEU A 154 9.50 9.05 6.56
C LEU A 154 9.73 10.55 6.83
N THR A 155 8.67 11.36 6.87
CA THR A 155 8.75 12.78 7.21
C THR A 155 9.24 12.97 8.64
N ARG A 156 8.66 12.24 9.61
CA ARG A 156 9.09 12.27 11.02
C ARG A 156 10.57 11.85 11.16
N LEU A 157 10.96 10.72 10.59
CA LEU A 157 12.34 10.24 10.64
C LEU A 157 13.30 11.21 9.95
N SER A 158 12.88 11.84 8.86
CA SER A 158 13.71 12.86 8.17
C SER A 158 13.88 14.13 8.99
N GLU A 159 12.86 14.57 9.74
CA GLU A 159 12.98 15.69 10.67
C GLU A 159 13.91 15.36 11.85
N GLU A 160 13.89 14.12 12.32
CA GLU A 160 14.81 13.60 13.33
C GLU A 160 16.23 13.55 12.77
N ALA A 161 16.42 13.02 11.54
CA ALA A 161 17.72 13.00 10.86
C ALA A 161 18.34 14.40 10.70
N VAL A 162 17.56 15.41 10.32
CA VAL A 162 18.04 16.81 10.26
C VAL A 162 18.63 17.25 11.60
N LYS A 163 18.01 16.89 12.72
CA LYS A 163 18.49 17.23 14.08
C LYS A 163 19.72 16.39 14.47
N ASP A 164 19.64 15.08 14.28
CA ASP A 164 20.68 14.15 14.70
C ASP A 164 22.00 14.37 13.96
N TYR A 165 21.89 14.73 12.69
CA TYR A 165 23.05 15.12 11.88
C TYR A 165 23.51 16.57 12.11
N GLY A 166 22.77 17.39 12.89
CA GLY A 166 23.10 18.79 13.11
C GLY A 166 23.13 19.59 11.80
N LEU A 167 22.13 19.37 10.94
CA LEU A 167 22.02 20.06 9.64
C LEU A 167 21.41 21.47 9.83
N ASP A 168 22.17 22.33 10.49
CA ASP A 168 21.73 23.70 10.79
C ASP A 168 21.37 24.49 9.53
N GLY A 169 20.14 25.02 9.50
CA GLY A 169 19.61 25.79 8.39
C GLY A 169 19.10 24.96 7.22
N TYR A 170 19.05 23.64 7.35
CA TYR A 170 18.26 22.80 6.46
C TYR A 170 16.78 22.78 6.87
N LYS A 171 15.90 22.67 5.88
CA LYS A 171 14.46 22.52 6.07
C LYS A 171 13.94 21.41 5.18
N LEU A 172 13.14 20.53 5.77
CA LEU A 172 12.34 19.59 5.01
C LEU A 172 11.20 20.36 4.33
N GLN A 173 11.14 20.28 2.99
CA GLN A 173 10.06 20.89 2.20
C GLN A 173 8.91 19.87 2.13
N ILE A 174 7.99 19.97 3.07
CA ILE A 174 6.86 19.04 3.20
C ILE A 174 5.86 19.29 2.06
N SER A 175 5.43 18.22 1.39
CA SER A 175 4.53 18.23 0.25
C SER A 175 3.78 16.89 0.21
N SER A 176 2.98 16.60 -0.83
CA SER A 176 2.58 15.24 -1.15
C SER A 176 3.68 14.53 -1.95
N GLU A 177 3.64 13.19 -2.05
CA GLU A 177 4.55 12.46 -2.97
C GLU A 177 4.54 13.07 -4.37
N ALA A 178 3.36 13.30 -4.95
CA ALA A 178 3.22 13.90 -6.28
C ALA A 178 3.85 15.31 -6.37
N GLY A 179 3.75 16.10 -5.30
CA GLY A 179 4.38 17.43 -5.20
C GLY A 179 5.90 17.34 -5.13
N MET A 180 6.43 16.44 -4.31
CA MET A 180 7.86 16.15 -4.21
C MET A 180 8.41 15.70 -5.57
N LEU A 181 7.76 14.73 -6.22
CA LEU A 181 8.17 14.21 -7.53
C LEU A 181 8.12 15.28 -8.64
N THR A 182 7.16 16.20 -8.59
CA THR A 182 7.13 17.36 -9.50
C THR A 182 8.37 18.25 -9.33
N THR A 183 8.82 18.44 -8.09
CA THR A 183 10.02 19.21 -7.78
C THR A 183 11.28 18.49 -8.23
N VAL A 184 11.37 17.18 -7.97
CA VAL A 184 12.46 16.29 -8.43
C VAL A 184 12.58 16.31 -9.96
N ASP A 185 11.48 16.10 -10.68
CA ASP A 185 11.46 16.11 -12.15
C ASP A 185 11.94 17.46 -12.73
N ARG A 186 11.51 18.56 -12.14
CA ARG A 186 11.96 19.91 -12.53
C ARG A 186 13.45 20.11 -12.29
N ALA A 187 13.96 19.67 -11.14
CA ALA A 187 15.36 19.78 -10.79
C ALA A 187 16.24 18.94 -11.72
N ILE A 188 15.84 17.71 -12.03
CA ILE A 188 16.54 16.81 -12.97
C ILE A 188 16.65 17.44 -14.37
N ARG A 189 15.55 18.00 -14.90
CA ARG A 189 15.56 18.66 -16.23
C ARG A 189 16.49 19.85 -16.28
N LYS A 190 16.67 20.58 -15.16
CA LYS A 190 17.56 21.75 -15.06
C LYS A 190 18.99 21.39 -14.66
N LYS A 191 19.25 20.15 -14.29
CA LYS A 191 20.50 19.71 -13.65
C LYS A 191 20.78 20.46 -12.33
N ASP A 192 19.72 20.90 -11.64
CA ASP A 192 19.82 21.49 -10.31
C ASP A 192 20.16 20.41 -9.27
N TRP A 193 20.92 20.80 -8.24
CA TRP A 193 21.18 19.90 -7.11
C TRP A 193 19.95 19.82 -6.21
N PHE A 194 19.62 18.62 -5.77
CA PHE A 194 18.61 18.39 -4.76
C PHE A 194 18.94 17.15 -3.92
N VAL A 195 18.36 17.09 -2.72
CA VAL A 195 18.17 15.91 -1.90
C VAL A 195 16.67 15.73 -1.73
N ALA A 196 16.19 14.52 -1.92
CA ALA A 196 14.80 14.17 -1.69
C ALA A 196 14.67 12.95 -0.76
N THR A 197 13.62 12.90 0.05
CA THR A 197 13.23 11.71 0.77
C THR A 197 12.75 10.66 -0.21
N SER A 198 13.04 9.40 0.07
CA SER A 198 12.72 8.29 -0.83
C SER A 198 12.52 7.00 -0.06
N TRP A 199 11.91 6.03 -0.73
CA TRP A 199 11.80 4.67 -0.23
C TRP A 199 11.91 3.67 -1.38
N SER A 200 12.20 2.42 -1.05
CA SER A 200 12.09 1.28 -1.95
C SER A 200 11.09 0.29 -1.33
N PRO A 201 10.12 -0.20 -2.10
CA PRO A 201 9.95 -0.06 -3.57
C PRO A 201 9.38 1.29 -3.99
N HIS A 202 9.91 1.87 -5.09
CA HIS A 202 9.40 3.09 -5.70
C HIS A 202 9.78 3.17 -7.19
N TRP A 203 8.84 3.58 -8.04
CA TRP A 203 9.03 3.68 -9.49
C TRP A 203 10.06 4.72 -9.93
N MET A 204 10.39 5.70 -9.07
CA MET A 204 11.32 6.77 -9.42
C MET A 204 12.71 6.28 -9.81
N PHE A 205 13.15 5.13 -9.28
CA PHE A 205 14.43 4.53 -9.61
C PHE A 205 14.47 3.95 -11.03
N GLY A 206 13.33 3.55 -11.58
CA GLY A 206 13.20 3.17 -13.00
C GLY A 206 13.19 4.35 -13.95
N LYS A 207 12.75 5.54 -13.48
CA LYS A 207 12.62 6.73 -14.31
C LYS A 207 13.82 7.67 -14.25
N TYR A 208 14.45 7.80 -13.10
CA TYR A 208 15.51 8.76 -12.85
C TYR A 208 16.79 8.07 -12.40
N GLU A 209 17.93 8.60 -12.85
CA GLU A 209 19.26 8.21 -12.38
C GLU A 209 19.51 8.78 -10.97
N LEU A 210 19.03 8.09 -9.96
CA LEU A 210 19.15 8.44 -8.55
C LEU A 210 20.06 7.46 -7.82
N ARG A 211 20.64 7.92 -6.72
CA ARG A 211 21.31 7.07 -5.75
C ARG A 211 20.96 7.49 -4.32
N TYR A 212 20.87 6.53 -3.44
CA TYR A 212 20.83 6.81 -2.01
C TYR A 212 22.15 7.38 -1.54
N ILE A 213 22.08 8.26 -0.55
CA ILE A 213 23.24 8.70 0.22
C ILE A 213 23.30 7.94 1.53
N ASP A 214 24.51 7.70 2.04
CA ASP A 214 24.71 6.91 3.24
C ASP A 214 24.15 7.60 4.49
N ASP A 215 23.54 6.80 5.36
CA ASP A 215 23.03 7.20 6.67
C ASP A 215 23.83 6.50 7.79
N PRO A 216 25.07 6.92 8.08
CA PRO A 216 25.93 6.23 9.05
C PRO A 216 25.42 6.27 10.49
N LYS A 217 24.44 7.12 10.80
CA LYS A 217 23.80 7.15 12.14
C LYS A 217 22.55 6.29 12.21
N GLY A 218 22.06 5.75 11.07
CA GLY A 218 20.83 4.98 11.02
C GLY A 218 19.57 5.77 11.40
N ALA A 219 19.58 7.08 11.18
CA ALA A 219 18.46 7.96 11.56
C ALA A 219 17.18 7.67 10.75
N LEU A 220 17.34 7.14 9.53
CA LEU A 220 16.22 6.76 8.65
C LEU A 220 15.82 5.29 8.79
N GLY A 221 16.47 4.54 9.69
CA GLY A 221 16.14 3.15 10.00
C GLY A 221 16.85 2.11 9.14
N GLU A 222 16.53 0.87 9.42
CA GLU A 222 17.02 -0.31 8.72
C GLU A 222 15.98 -0.79 7.70
N ALA A 223 16.25 -1.95 7.06
CA ALA A 223 15.27 -2.59 6.20
C ALA A 223 14.05 -3.06 6.99
N GLU A 224 12.87 -2.80 6.46
CA GLU A 224 11.59 -3.09 7.07
C GLU A 224 10.75 -4.04 6.22
N HIS A 225 9.60 -4.43 6.75
CA HIS A 225 8.55 -5.13 6.03
C HIS A 225 7.27 -4.29 6.03
N VAL A 226 6.41 -4.56 5.05
CA VAL A 226 5.10 -3.91 4.96
C VAL A 226 4.01 -4.95 5.14
N ASP A 227 3.18 -4.73 6.15
CA ASP A 227 2.16 -5.68 6.58
C ASP A 227 0.74 -5.25 6.19
N VAL A 228 -0.12 -6.27 6.05
CA VAL A 228 -1.56 -6.12 6.01
C VAL A 228 -2.10 -6.06 7.43
N LEU A 229 -2.73 -4.96 7.80
CA LEU A 229 -3.49 -4.86 9.04
C LEU A 229 -4.99 -4.91 8.75
N ALA A 230 -5.71 -5.71 9.53
CA ALA A 230 -7.16 -5.82 9.47
C ALA A 230 -7.80 -5.49 10.82
N ARG A 231 -9.09 -5.10 10.80
CA ARG A 231 -9.87 -4.95 12.02
C ARG A 231 -10.03 -6.29 12.74
N LYS A 232 -10.29 -6.22 14.04
CA LYS A 232 -10.63 -7.42 14.82
C LYS A 232 -11.81 -8.16 14.17
N ASP A 233 -11.77 -9.48 14.27
CA ASP A 233 -12.80 -10.41 13.77
C ASP A 233 -12.98 -10.43 12.23
N PHE A 234 -12.20 -9.67 11.45
CA PHE A 234 -12.30 -9.68 9.99
C PHE A 234 -12.11 -11.09 9.40
N GLU A 235 -11.18 -11.88 9.95
CA GLU A 235 -10.95 -13.28 9.54
C GLU A 235 -12.17 -14.20 9.79
N LYS A 236 -13.02 -13.86 10.75
CA LYS A 236 -14.28 -14.60 11.01
C LYS A 236 -15.41 -14.13 10.11
N ASP A 237 -15.48 -12.82 9.88
CA ASP A 237 -16.55 -12.20 9.10
C ASP A 237 -16.38 -12.45 7.59
N ASP A 238 -15.14 -12.48 7.13
CA ASP A 238 -14.78 -12.71 5.72
C ASP A 238 -13.50 -13.54 5.58
N PRO A 239 -13.54 -14.83 5.93
CA PRO A 239 -12.37 -15.72 5.94
C PRO A 239 -11.72 -15.89 4.57
N GLU A 240 -12.48 -15.77 3.49
CA GLU A 240 -11.99 -15.90 2.13
C GLU A 240 -11.11 -14.70 1.74
N VAL A 241 -11.61 -13.48 1.94
CA VAL A 241 -10.85 -12.25 1.68
C VAL A 241 -9.66 -12.13 2.64
N ALA A 242 -9.85 -12.41 3.93
CA ALA A 242 -8.76 -12.36 4.90
C ALA A 242 -7.66 -13.37 4.55
N GLY A 243 -8.02 -14.60 4.17
CA GLY A 243 -7.09 -15.62 3.72
C GLY A 243 -6.35 -15.23 2.44
N PHE A 244 -7.01 -14.60 1.47
CA PHE A 244 -6.37 -14.04 0.28
C PHE A 244 -5.35 -12.96 0.66
N LEU A 245 -5.77 -11.96 1.44
CA LEU A 245 -4.89 -10.86 1.86
C LEU A 245 -3.67 -11.35 2.66
N SER A 246 -3.83 -12.41 3.47
CA SER A 246 -2.74 -12.98 4.26
C SER A 246 -1.65 -13.66 3.42
N ARG A 247 -2.01 -14.18 2.24
CA ARG A 247 -1.10 -14.87 1.32
C ARG A 247 -0.48 -13.95 0.28
N MET A 248 -1.03 -12.73 0.10
CA MET A 248 -0.55 -11.80 -0.92
C MET A 248 0.85 -11.29 -0.57
N LYS A 249 1.84 -11.68 -1.37
CA LYS A 249 3.24 -11.29 -1.19
C LYS A 249 3.87 -10.98 -2.55
N LEU A 250 4.47 -9.80 -2.67
CA LEU A 250 5.08 -9.30 -3.90
C LEU A 250 6.60 -9.17 -3.74
N PRO A 251 7.41 -9.65 -4.71
CA PRO A 251 8.82 -9.29 -4.79
C PRO A 251 8.98 -7.79 -5.05
N ILE A 252 9.90 -7.14 -4.34
CA ILE A 252 10.14 -5.67 -4.47
C ILE A 252 10.43 -5.28 -5.93
N GLY A 253 11.26 -6.05 -6.65
CA GLY A 253 11.60 -5.73 -8.04
C GLY A 253 10.40 -5.75 -8.98
N ASP A 254 9.48 -6.70 -8.80
CA ASP A 254 8.27 -6.80 -9.61
C ASP A 254 7.29 -5.67 -9.28
N LEU A 255 7.22 -5.30 -7.99
CA LEU A 255 6.40 -4.16 -7.55
C LEU A 255 6.94 -2.83 -8.11
N GLU A 256 8.26 -2.61 -8.09
CA GLU A 256 8.88 -1.42 -8.69
C GLU A 256 8.62 -1.33 -10.20
N ALA A 257 8.77 -2.44 -10.93
CA ALA A 257 8.48 -2.51 -12.35
C ALA A 257 7.00 -2.25 -12.66
N ALA A 258 6.11 -2.82 -11.87
CA ALA A 258 4.67 -2.63 -12.03
C ALA A 258 4.23 -1.18 -11.73
N MET A 259 4.80 -0.57 -10.71
CA MET A 259 4.58 0.86 -10.42
C MET A 259 5.13 1.75 -11.54
N PHE A 260 6.27 1.41 -12.14
CA PHE A 260 6.79 2.13 -13.28
C PHE A 260 5.85 2.02 -14.49
N ASP A 261 5.36 0.83 -14.81
CA ASP A 261 4.33 0.63 -15.84
C ASP A 261 3.07 1.46 -15.58
N ALA A 262 2.66 1.60 -14.30
CA ALA A 262 1.51 2.41 -13.93
C ALA A 262 1.73 3.90 -14.25
N GLN A 263 2.95 4.41 -14.08
CA GLN A 263 3.28 5.80 -14.43
C GLN A 263 3.31 6.04 -15.94
N GLU A 264 3.70 5.04 -16.73
CA GLU A 264 3.74 5.15 -18.20
C GLU A 264 2.37 4.92 -18.86
N THR A 265 1.42 4.31 -18.13
CA THR A 265 0.11 3.95 -18.66
C THR A 265 -1.04 4.38 -17.74
N SER A 266 -1.44 3.51 -16.82
CA SER A 266 -2.35 3.75 -15.70
C SER A 266 -2.24 2.59 -14.71
N TYR A 267 -2.68 2.80 -13.47
CA TYR A 267 -2.71 1.75 -12.47
C TYR A 267 -3.56 0.54 -12.88
N GLU A 268 -4.71 0.77 -13.53
CA GLU A 268 -5.61 -0.30 -13.99
C GLU A 268 -4.90 -1.20 -15.01
N LYS A 269 -4.23 -0.60 -16.00
CA LYS A 269 -3.49 -1.36 -17.03
C LYS A 269 -2.27 -2.08 -16.45
N ALA A 270 -1.56 -1.45 -15.52
CA ALA A 270 -0.41 -2.05 -14.87
C ALA A 270 -0.82 -3.23 -13.98
N VAL A 271 -1.94 -3.12 -13.27
CA VAL A 271 -2.53 -4.22 -12.48
C VAL A 271 -2.94 -5.39 -13.40
N ASP A 272 -3.65 -5.11 -14.51
CA ASP A 272 -4.00 -6.16 -15.48
C ASP A 272 -2.77 -6.86 -16.05
N LYS A 273 -1.73 -6.09 -16.38
CA LYS A 273 -0.45 -6.61 -16.88
C LYS A 273 0.26 -7.47 -15.83
N TYR A 274 0.27 -7.01 -14.56
CA TYR A 274 0.87 -7.76 -13.47
C TYR A 274 0.18 -9.11 -13.27
N ILE A 275 -1.15 -9.13 -13.19
CA ILE A 275 -1.95 -10.36 -13.04
C ILE A 275 -1.67 -11.34 -14.19
N ALA A 276 -1.62 -10.84 -15.43
CA ALA A 276 -1.34 -11.67 -16.59
C ALA A 276 0.10 -12.24 -16.62
N ALA A 277 1.07 -11.52 -16.04
CA ALA A 277 2.47 -11.92 -15.98
C ALA A 277 2.78 -12.90 -14.83
N HIS A 278 1.96 -12.92 -13.77
CA HIS A 278 2.18 -13.67 -12.53
C HIS A 278 1.03 -14.63 -12.18
N PRO A 279 0.57 -15.50 -13.12
CA PRO A 279 -0.63 -16.32 -12.91
C PRO A 279 -0.48 -17.35 -11.77
N ASP A 280 0.72 -17.86 -11.54
CA ASP A 280 0.96 -18.88 -10.51
C ASP A 280 0.95 -18.24 -9.11
N GLU A 281 1.53 -17.05 -8.96
CA GLU A 281 1.49 -16.27 -7.72
C GLU A 281 0.05 -15.88 -7.37
N VAL A 282 -0.72 -15.41 -8.36
CA VAL A 282 -2.13 -15.06 -8.18
C VAL A 282 -2.95 -16.29 -7.74
N LYS A 283 -2.71 -17.48 -8.34
CA LYS A 283 -3.36 -18.72 -7.89
C LYS A 283 -3.01 -19.06 -6.45
N ALA A 284 -1.73 -18.94 -6.07
CA ALA A 284 -1.28 -19.20 -4.70
C ALA A 284 -1.95 -18.23 -3.71
N TRP A 285 -2.06 -16.94 -4.02
CA TRP A 285 -2.77 -15.97 -3.18
C TRP A 285 -4.25 -16.31 -3.02
N LEU A 286 -4.89 -16.80 -4.08
CA LEU A 286 -6.29 -17.23 -4.07
C LEU A 286 -6.50 -18.59 -3.37
N GLY A 287 -5.42 -19.27 -2.98
CA GLY A 287 -5.51 -20.62 -2.40
C GLY A 287 -5.98 -21.70 -3.40
N LYS A 288 -5.73 -21.46 -4.68
CA LYS A 288 -6.09 -22.35 -5.81
C LYS A 288 -4.86 -23.13 -6.31
N GLU A 289 -3.91 -23.48 -5.42
CA GLU A 289 -2.78 -24.33 -5.79
C GLU A 289 -3.28 -25.69 -6.24
N ASP A 290 -2.74 -26.19 -7.35
CA ASP A 290 -3.07 -27.52 -7.86
C ASP A 290 -2.63 -28.58 -6.85
N GLY A 291 -3.58 -29.38 -6.33
CA GLY A 291 -3.36 -30.49 -5.43
C GLY A 291 -2.68 -31.68 -6.11
#